data_51be6f410ffa7be8cf5925a89f2cf069
#
_entry.id   51be6f410ffa7be8cf5925a89f2cf069
#
_cell.length_a   1.000
_cell.length_b   1.000
_cell.length_c   1.000
_cell.angle_alpha   90.00
_cell.angle_beta   90.00
_cell.angle_gamma   90.00
#
_symmetry.space_group_name_H-M   'P 1'
#
loop_
_entity.id
_entity.type
_entity.pdbx_description
1 polymer ?
#
loop_
_entity_poly.entity_id
_entity_poly.type
_entity_poly.pdbx_seq_one_letter_code
_entity_poly.pdbx_strand_id
1 'polypeptide(L)'
;MNAEIKTNVIKRNGEEVAFDLEKIINAIKGANKDVDKLHRMNEYQIMAVADNVAKKIEESTHAVNVEDIQDMVETGIMELRGYEVAQKYVRYRYKRELMRKTNTTDNGILALLDHMNEEVNQENSNKNPVINSTQRDYMAGEVSKDLSRRVLLPEEVVRAHEAGIIHFHDSDYLDRKSVV
;
A
#
# COMPACT_ATOMS: atom_id res chain seq x y z
N MET A 1 27.76 -16.28 -10.50
CA MET A 1 27.80 -15.00 -11.25
C MET A 1 26.38 -14.47 -11.21
N ASN A 2 26.10 -13.52 -10.32
CA ASN A 2 24.79 -12.85 -10.30
C ASN A 2 24.82 -11.85 -11.45
N ALA A 3 24.11 -12.15 -12.54
CA ALA A 3 23.81 -11.15 -13.55
C ALA A 3 23.00 -10.05 -12.86
N GLU A 4 23.50 -8.83 -12.84
CA GLU A 4 22.71 -7.66 -12.41
C GLU A 4 21.55 -7.53 -13.38
N ILE A 5 20.36 -7.82 -12.90
CA ILE A 5 19.12 -7.60 -13.62
C ILE A 5 18.99 -6.09 -13.81
N LYS A 6 19.18 -5.61 -15.02
CA LYS A 6 19.14 -4.17 -15.37
C LYS A 6 17.74 -3.61 -15.49
N THR A 7 16.71 -4.40 -15.21
CA THR A 7 15.32 -3.95 -15.36
C THR A 7 14.86 -3.20 -14.12
N ASN A 8 14.35 -2.01 -14.31
CA ASN A 8 13.82 -1.18 -13.25
C ASN A 8 12.40 -1.60 -12.87
N VAL A 9 12.09 -1.42 -11.62
CA VAL A 9 10.75 -1.66 -11.04
C VAL A 9 10.13 -0.31 -10.69
N ILE A 10 8.91 -0.09 -11.14
CA ILE A 10 8.13 1.09 -10.79
C ILE A 10 7.45 0.83 -9.45
N LYS A 11 7.82 1.60 -8.44
CA LYS A 11 7.13 1.60 -7.15
C LYS A 11 5.74 2.25 -7.27
N ARG A 12 4.89 2.05 -6.26
CA ARG A 12 3.56 2.68 -6.17
C ARG A 12 3.56 4.20 -6.20
N ASN A 13 4.63 4.83 -5.74
CA ASN A 13 4.83 6.29 -5.80
C ASN A 13 5.37 6.79 -7.15
N GLY A 14 5.48 5.91 -8.15
CA GLY A 14 6.03 6.23 -9.47
C GLY A 14 7.56 6.24 -9.55
N GLU A 15 8.28 6.04 -8.44
CA GLU A 15 9.73 5.98 -8.42
C GLU A 15 10.25 4.69 -9.06
N GLU A 16 11.20 4.80 -9.97
CA GLU A 16 11.90 3.66 -10.54
C GLU A 16 13.10 3.26 -9.69
N VAL A 17 13.19 1.98 -9.36
CA VAL A 17 14.29 1.40 -8.58
C VAL A 17 14.79 0.12 -9.23
N ALA A 18 16.04 -0.24 -8.94
CA ALA A 18 16.59 -1.50 -9.39
C ALA A 18 15.80 -2.70 -8.80
N PHE A 19 15.62 -3.74 -9.63
CA PHE A 19 14.99 -4.97 -9.19
C PHE A 19 15.86 -5.66 -8.12
N ASP A 20 15.19 -6.16 -7.08
CA ASP A 20 15.85 -6.82 -5.95
C ASP A 20 15.16 -8.17 -5.68
N LEU A 21 15.83 -9.25 -6.07
CA LEU A 21 15.35 -10.62 -5.95
C LEU A 21 15.16 -11.03 -4.48
N GLU A 22 16.01 -10.53 -3.57
CA GLU A 22 15.93 -10.89 -2.15
C GLU A 22 14.62 -10.43 -1.52
N LYS A 23 14.06 -9.33 -1.97
CA LYS A 23 12.74 -8.85 -1.49
C LYS A 23 11.64 -9.84 -1.79
N ILE A 24 11.66 -10.48 -2.97
CA ILE A 24 10.69 -11.52 -3.34
C ILE A 24 10.88 -12.74 -2.45
N ILE A 25 12.12 -13.23 -2.33
CA ILE A 25 12.44 -14.39 -1.50
C ILE A 25 12.00 -14.17 -0.07
N ASN A 26 12.30 -13.00 0.50
CA ASN A 26 11.94 -12.65 1.87
C ASN A 26 10.43 -12.53 2.07
N ALA A 27 9.69 -12.01 1.08
CA ALA A 27 8.25 -11.92 1.13
C ALA A 27 7.59 -13.32 1.11
N ILE A 28 8.06 -14.22 0.25
CA ILE A 28 7.58 -15.62 0.20
C ILE A 28 7.95 -16.35 1.49
N LYS A 29 9.19 -16.22 1.99
CA LYS A 29 9.62 -16.80 3.28
C LYS A 29 8.77 -16.30 4.44
N GLY A 30 8.40 -15.03 4.44
CA GLY A 30 7.51 -14.43 5.44
C GLY A 30 6.13 -15.11 5.43
N ALA A 31 5.51 -15.22 4.27
CA ALA A 31 4.23 -15.93 4.13
C ALA A 31 4.32 -17.42 4.49
N ASN A 32 5.42 -18.06 4.13
CA ASN A 32 5.67 -19.47 4.38
C ASN A 32 5.80 -19.81 5.89
N LYS A 33 6.29 -18.88 6.71
CA LYS A 33 6.38 -19.07 8.18
C LYS A 33 5.02 -19.25 8.85
N ASP A 34 3.99 -18.59 8.31
CA ASP A 34 2.63 -18.59 8.86
C ASP A 34 1.79 -19.78 8.38
N VAL A 35 2.40 -20.71 7.64
CA VAL A 35 1.78 -21.95 7.13
C VAL A 35 2.23 -23.14 7.99
N ASP A 36 1.36 -24.13 8.14
CA ASP A 36 1.68 -25.37 8.84
C ASP A 36 2.86 -26.09 8.18
N LYS A 37 3.74 -26.69 8.98
CA LYS A 37 5.00 -27.31 8.53
C LYS A 37 4.82 -28.31 7.38
N LEU A 38 3.68 -29.02 7.36
CA LEU A 38 3.36 -30.00 6.31
C LEU A 38 3.08 -29.37 4.94
N HIS A 39 2.63 -28.13 4.90
CA HIS A 39 2.21 -27.43 3.69
C HIS A 39 3.16 -26.28 3.30
N ARG A 40 4.31 -26.20 3.99
CA ARG A 40 5.34 -25.23 3.67
C ARG A 40 6.04 -25.56 2.36
N MET A 41 6.31 -24.54 1.59
CA MET A 41 7.25 -24.64 0.49
C MET A 41 8.67 -24.79 1.01
N ASN A 42 9.45 -25.65 0.37
CA ASN A 42 10.88 -25.78 0.67
C ASN A 42 11.68 -24.65 -0.02
N GLU A 43 12.96 -24.53 0.32
CA GLU A 43 13.82 -23.46 -0.22
C GLU A 43 13.97 -23.54 -1.74
N TYR A 44 14.04 -24.73 -2.32
CA TYR A 44 14.12 -24.89 -3.78
C TYR A 44 12.88 -24.39 -4.50
N GLN A 45 11.69 -24.62 -3.94
CA GLN A 45 10.45 -24.11 -4.50
C GLN A 45 10.39 -22.58 -4.41
N ILE A 46 10.81 -21.99 -3.29
CA ILE A 46 10.85 -20.54 -3.11
C ILE A 46 11.81 -19.90 -4.11
N MET A 47 13.01 -20.46 -4.27
CA MET A 47 13.99 -19.99 -5.25
C MET A 47 13.46 -20.13 -6.67
N ALA A 48 12.82 -21.25 -7.01
CA ALA A 48 12.26 -21.49 -8.34
C ALA A 48 11.18 -20.45 -8.71
N VAL A 49 10.33 -20.05 -7.74
CA VAL A 49 9.38 -18.94 -7.94
C VAL A 49 10.11 -17.64 -8.20
N ALA A 50 11.10 -17.32 -7.35
CA ALA A 50 11.84 -16.06 -7.47
C ALA A 50 12.60 -15.97 -8.81
N ASP A 51 13.26 -17.04 -9.23
CA ASP A 51 13.99 -17.12 -10.50
C ASP A 51 13.06 -17.01 -11.71
N ASN A 52 11.87 -17.63 -11.65
CA ASN A 52 10.87 -17.53 -12.70
C ASN A 52 10.36 -16.09 -12.86
N VAL A 53 10.09 -15.42 -11.74
CA VAL A 53 9.69 -14.02 -11.75
C VAL A 53 10.82 -13.13 -12.30
N ALA A 54 12.06 -13.37 -11.87
CA ALA A 54 13.22 -12.65 -12.38
C ALA A 54 13.35 -12.76 -13.89
N LYS A 55 13.21 -13.98 -14.46
CA LYS A 55 13.23 -14.20 -15.92
C LYS A 55 12.13 -13.43 -16.65
N LYS A 56 10.89 -13.47 -16.13
CA LYS A 56 9.77 -12.72 -16.74
C LYS A 56 10.03 -11.20 -16.74
N ILE A 57 10.70 -10.70 -15.69
CA ILE A 57 11.11 -9.29 -15.60
C ILE A 57 12.23 -8.98 -16.58
N GLU A 58 13.23 -9.86 -16.74
CA GLU A 58 14.33 -9.71 -17.71
C GLU A 58 13.84 -9.72 -19.16
N GLU A 59 12.82 -10.52 -19.46
CA GLU A 59 12.20 -10.60 -20.79
C GLU A 59 11.34 -9.37 -21.11
N SER A 60 10.98 -8.58 -20.09
CA SER A 60 10.23 -7.34 -20.27
C SER A 60 11.11 -6.24 -20.86
N THR A 61 10.61 -5.59 -21.89
CA THR A 61 11.29 -4.45 -22.55
C THR A 61 11.09 -3.13 -21.81
N HIS A 62 10.24 -3.10 -20.78
CA HIS A 62 9.83 -1.91 -20.01
C HIS A 62 9.97 -2.15 -18.52
N ALA A 63 10.09 -1.08 -17.76
CA ALA A 63 10.03 -1.15 -16.31
C ALA A 63 8.70 -1.78 -15.84
N VAL A 64 8.79 -2.76 -14.95
CA VAL A 64 7.63 -3.54 -14.49
C VAL A 64 7.07 -2.93 -13.22
N ASN A 65 5.74 -2.84 -13.10
CA ASN A 65 5.09 -2.33 -11.92
C ASN A 65 5.22 -3.33 -10.75
N VAL A 66 5.40 -2.81 -9.54
CA VAL A 66 5.50 -3.65 -8.34
C VAL A 66 4.26 -4.53 -8.11
N GLU A 67 3.07 -4.09 -8.54
CA GLU A 67 1.85 -4.89 -8.43
C GLU A 67 1.90 -6.10 -9.38
N ASP A 68 2.33 -5.90 -10.62
CA ASP A 68 2.46 -6.98 -11.59
C ASP A 68 3.48 -8.03 -11.12
N ILE A 69 4.56 -7.58 -10.49
CA ILE A 69 5.55 -8.49 -9.88
C ILE A 69 4.91 -9.33 -8.78
N GLN A 70 4.09 -8.72 -7.93
CA GLN A 70 3.41 -9.42 -6.85
C GLN A 70 2.42 -10.46 -7.40
N ASP A 71 1.72 -10.16 -8.49
CA ASP A 71 0.81 -11.09 -9.14
C ASP A 71 1.56 -12.25 -9.83
N MET A 72 2.74 -11.98 -10.40
CA MET A 72 3.63 -13.02 -10.91
C MET A 72 4.12 -13.96 -9.78
N VAL A 73 4.46 -13.42 -8.61
CA VAL A 73 4.87 -14.21 -7.44
C VAL A 73 3.72 -15.09 -6.96
N GLU A 74 2.51 -14.54 -6.83
CA GLU A 74 1.32 -15.27 -6.43
C GLU A 74 1.04 -16.44 -7.38
N THR A 75 1.04 -16.17 -8.68
CA THR A 75 0.87 -17.17 -9.72
C THR A 75 1.94 -18.25 -9.64
N GLY A 76 3.22 -17.88 -9.48
CA GLY A 76 4.32 -18.83 -9.36
C GLY A 76 4.22 -19.72 -8.13
N ILE A 77 3.76 -19.21 -6.99
CA ILE A 77 3.49 -20.02 -5.79
C ILE A 77 2.37 -21.04 -6.07
N MET A 78 1.29 -20.62 -6.76
CA MET A 78 0.16 -21.48 -7.10
C MET A 78 0.56 -22.57 -8.11
N GLU A 79 1.38 -22.27 -9.11
CA GLU A 79 1.91 -23.20 -10.10
C GLU A 79 2.70 -24.35 -9.44
N LEU A 80 3.42 -24.05 -8.36
CA LEU A 80 4.12 -25.04 -7.52
C LEU A 80 3.24 -25.69 -6.45
N ARG A 81 1.92 -25.51 -6.54
CA ARG A 81 0.90 -26.06 -5.61
C ARG A 81 1.05 -25.59 -4.15
N GLY A 82 1.72 -24.46 -3.92
CA GLY A 82 1.85 -23.81 -2.62
C GLY A 82 0.59 -23.03 -2.21
N TYR A 83 -0.61 -23.61 -2.32
CA TYR A 83 -1.88 -22.89 -2.17
C TYR A 83 -2.04 -22.20 -0.81
N GLU A 84 -1.62 -22.83 0.27
CA GLU A 84 -1.70 -22.24 1.60
C GLU A 84 -0.71 -21.08 1.75
N VAL A 85 0.47 -21.20 1.15
CA VAL A 85 1.47 -20.13 1.11
C VAL A 85 0.95 -18.95 0.28
N ALA A 86 0.32 -19.22 -0.89
CA ALA A 86 -0.31 -18.19 -1.71
C ALA A 86 -1.40 -17.45 -0.94
N GLN A 87 -2.29 -18.14 -0.23
CA GLN A 87 -3.30 -17.52 0.62
C GLN A 87 -2.69 -16.60 1.70
N LYS A 88 -1.62 -17.04 2.35
CA LYS A 88 -0.92 -16.22 3.36
C LYS A 88 -0.24 -15.02 2.73
N TYR A 89 0.34 -15.21 1.55
CA TYR A 89 0.99 -14.15 0.79
C TYR A 89 0.00 -13.04 0.38
N VAL A 90 -1.16 -13.39 -0.16
CA VAL A 90 -2.23 -12.43 -0.51
C VAL A 90 -2.73 -11.68 0.71
N ARG A 91 -3.00 -12.39 1.82
CA ARG A 91 -3.43 -11.76 3.08
C ARG A 91 -2.36 -10.83 3.64
N TYR A 92 -1.09 -11.18 3.52
CA TYR A 92 0.03 -10.34 3.94
C TYR A 92 0.12 -9.06 3.08
N ARG A 93 -0.01 -9.19 1.75
CA ARG A 93 -0.09 -8.04 0.83
C ARG A 93 -1.19 -7.07 1.26
N TYR A 94 -2.41 -7.60 1.40
CA TYR A 94 -3.57 -6.81 1.79
C TYR A 94 -3.39 -6.11 3.14
N LYS A 95 -2.89 -6.82 4.14
CA LYS A 95 -2.60 -6.24 5.46
C LYS A 95 -1.58 -5.12 5.38
N ARG A 96 -0.51 -5.30 4.60
CA ARG A 96 0.52 -4.26 4.39
C ARG A 96 -0.04 -3.04 3.65
N GLU A 97 -0.91 -3.25 2.69
CA GLU A 97 -1.60 -2.17 1.99
C GLU A 97 -2.52 -1.40 2.95
N LEU A 98 -3.32 -2.11 3.72
CA LEU A 98 -4.18 -1.50 4.73
C LEU A 98 -3.36 -0.68 5.74
N MET A 99 -2.26 -1.23 6.28
CA MET A 99 -1.39 -0.51 7.21
C MET A 99 -0.78 0.76 6.61
N ARG A 100 -0.43 0.75 5.32
CA ARG A 100 0.07 1.97 4.66
C ARG A 100 -1.02 3.03 4.53
N LYS A 101 -2.25 2.61 4.21
CA LYS A 101 -3.40 3.53 4.10
C LYS A 101 -3.81 4.11 5.47
N THR A 102 -3.72 3.32 6.55
CA THR A 102 -4.06 3.76 7.91
C THR A 102 -2.96 4.63 8.54
N ASN A 103 -1.69 4.40 8.24
CA ASN A 103 -0.60 5.18 8.83
C ASN A 103 -0.70 6.69 8.57
N THR A 104 -1.28 7.11 7.46
CA THR A 104 -1.50 8.54 7.18
C THR A 104 -2.56 9.15 8.10
N THR A 105 -3.64 8.42 8.34
CA THR A 105 -4.75 8.84 9.21
C THR A 105 -4.34 8.85 10.68
N ASP A 106 -3.68 7.79 11.14
CA ASP A 106 -3.17 7.69 12.52
C ASP A 106 -2.17 8.80 12.81
N ASN A 107 -1.28 9.11 11.88
CA ASN A 107 -0.33 10.22 12.02
C ASN A 107 -1.04 11.59 12.04
N GLY A 108 -2.08 11.77 11.20
CA GLY A 108 -2.90 12.98 11.21
C GLY A 108 -3.61 13.18 12.55
N ILE A 109 -4.19 12.12 13.10
CA ILE A 109 -4.88 12.15 14.40
C ILE A 109 -3.88 12.42 15.55
N LEU A 110 -2.71 11.76 15.54
CA LEU A 110 -1.67 12.00 16.54
C LEU A 110 -1.13 13.44 16.48
N ALA A 111 -0.91 13.97 15.28
CA ALA A 111 -0.48 15.35 15.11
C ALA A 111 -1.51 16.37 15.64
N LEU A 112 -2.82 16.06 15.53
CA LEU A 112 -3.87 16.87 16.13
C LEU A 112 -3.83 16.81 17.66
N LEU A 113 -3.64 15.61 18.24
CA LEU A 113 -3.57 15.42 19.68
C LEU A 113 -2.35 16.11 20.30
N ASP A 114 -1.21 16.07 19.60
CA ASP A 114 0.05 16.68 20.05
C ASP A 114 0.14 18.18 19.69
N HIS A 115 -0.93 18.79 19.14
CA HIS A 115 -0.96 20.17 18.68
C HIS A 115 0.13 20.54 17.66
N MET A 116 0.62 19.55 16.90
CA MET A 116 1.67 19.70 15.89
C MET A 116 1.13 19.84 14.46
N ASN A 117 -0.18 19.89 14.27
CA ASN A 117 -0.78 20.03 12.95
C ASN A 117 -0.64 21.48 12.48
N GLU A 118 0.23 21.70 11.48
CA GLU A 118 0.51 23.03 10.93
C GLU A 118 -0.71 23.63 10.20
N GLU A 119 -1.53 22.82 9.53
CA GLU A 119 -2.74 23.29 8.83
C GLU A 119 -3.74 23.89 9.83
N VAL A 120 -3.96 23.22 10.96
CA VAL A 120 -4.85 23.68 12.02
C VAL A 120 -4.33 24.94 12.70
N ASN A 121 -3.01 25.05 12.86
CA ASN A 121 -2.37 26.21 13.47
C ASN A 121 -2.32 27.43 12.53
N GLN A 122 -2.33 27.23 11.22
CA GLN A 122 -2.30 28.28 10.22
C GLN A 122 -3.70 28.75 9.78
N GLU A 123 -4.72 27.94 9.97
CA GLU A 123 -6.09 28.35 9.67
C GLU A 123 -6.49 29.55 10.53
N ASN A 124 -6.75 30.67 9.88
CA ASN A 124 -7.29 31.89 10.45
C ASN A 124 -8.78 31.70 10.80
N SER A 125 -9.13 30.53 11.33
CA SER A 125 -10.48 30.18 11.69
C SER A 125 -10.76 30.58 13.13
N ASN A 126 -12.00 30.98 13.42
CA ASN A 126 -12.48 31.22 14.78
C ASN A 126 -12.49 29.94 15.65
N LYS A 127 -11.92 28.85 15.13
CA LYS A 127 -11.81 27.56 15.79
C LYS A 127 -10.50 27.49 16.57
N ASN A 128 -10.60 27.48 17.89
CA ASN A 128 -9.44 27.31 18.75
C ASN A 128 -9.08 25.80 18.85
N PRO A 129 -7.92 25.35 18.35
CA PRO A 129 -7.54 23.94 18.32
C PRO A 129 -7.34 23.32 19.73
N VAL A 130 -7.24 24.14 20.77
CA VAL A 130 -7.12 23.69 22.16
C VAL A 130 -8.46 23.22 22.74
N ILE A 131 -9.58 23.60 22.13
CA ILE A 131 -10.93 23.26 22.62
C ILE A 131 -11.29 21.83 22.17
N ASN A 132 -11.72 20.98 23.11
CA ASN A 132 -12.06 19.58 22.86
C ASN A 132 -13.12 19.36 21.74
N SER A 133 -14.07 20.26 21.57
CA SER A 133 -15.05 20.18 20.49
C SER A 133 -14.40 20.38 19.13
N THR A 134 -13.50 21.34 19.02
CA THR A 134 -12.75 21.62 17.80
C THR A 134 -11.81 20.45 17.44
N GLN A 135 -11.11 19.89 18.43
CA GLN A 135 -10.28 18.71 18.20
C GLN A 135 -11.11 17.51 17.69
N ARG A 136 -12.32 17.29 18.24
CA ARG A 136 -13.21 16.22 17.73
C ARG A 136 -13.66 16.46 16.31
N ASP A 137 -13.94 17.71 15.94
CA ASP A 137 -14.32 18.05 14.55
C ASP A 137 -13.16 17.76 13.59
N TYR A 138 -11.94 18.13 13.95
CA TYR A 138 -10.76 17.82 13.12
C TYR A 138 -10.50 16.32 13.03
N MET A 139 -10.61 15.58 14.14
CA MET A 139 -10.48 14.12 14.11
C MET A 139 -11.55 13.47 13.24
N ALA A 140 -12.78 13.94 13.30
CA ALA A 140 -13.85 13.48 12.43
C ALA A 140 -13.54 13.78 10.95
N GLY A 141 -12.95 14.95 10.67
CA GLY A 141 -12.47 15.33 9.35
C GLY A 141 -11.39 14.37 8.83
N GLU A 142 -10.37 14.03 9.63
CA GLU A 142 -9.32 13.07 9.23
C GLU A 142 -9.89 11.68 8.96
N VAL A 143 -10.82 11.20 9.78
CA VAL A 143 -11.51 9.92 9.55
C VAL A 143 -12.35 9.98 8.25
N SER A 144 -13.03 11.09 7.97
CA SER A 144 -13.80 11.28 6.75
C SER A 144 -12.92 11.29 5.52
N LYS A 145 -11.78 12.00 5.54
CA LYS A 145 -10.77 11.99 4.47
C LYS A 145 -10.27 10.57 4.17
N ASP A 146 -9.94 9.82 5.22
CA ASP A 146 -9.47 8.43 5.06
C ASP A 146 -10.55 7.52 4.47
N LEU A 147 -11.78 7.62 4.98
CA LEU A 147 -12.90 6.84 4.47
C LEU A 147 -13.20 7.17 3.00
N SER A 148 -13.15 8.44 2.63
CA SER A 148 -13.31 8.91 1.26
C SER A 148 -12.31 8.26 0.31
N ARG A 149 -11.03 8.31 0.68
CA ARG A 149 -9.93 7.77 -0.13
C ARG A 149 -9.97 6.25 -0.26
N ARG A 150 -10.35 5.55 0.81
CA ARG A 150 -10.29 4.08 0.83
C ARG A 150 -11.53 3.38 0.29
N VAL A 151 -12.69 3.99 0.42
CA VAL A 151 -13.96 3.29 0.24
C VAL A 151 -14.92 4.00 -0.70
N LEU A 152 -15.01 5.33 -0.63
CA LEU A 152 -16.09 6.06 -1.28
C LEU A 152 -15.73 6.55 -2.68
N LEU A 153 -14.47 6.92 -2.91
CA LEU A 153 -14.01 7.43 -4.20
C LEU A 153 -13.40 6.31 -5.05
N PRO A 154 -13.63 6.32 -6.38
CA PRO A 154 -12.89 5.47 -7.30
C PRO A 154 -11.38 5.72 -7.19
N GLU A 155 -10.59 4.66 -7.28
CA GLU A 155 -9.13 4.73 -7.11
C GLU A 155 -8.47 5.71 -8.09
N GLU A 156 -8.98 5.83 -9.30
CA GLU A 156 -8.50 6.77 -10.32
C GLU A 156 -8.72 8.24 -9.89
N VAL A 157 -9.83 8.54 -9.21
CA VAL A 157 -10.12 9.89 -8.67
C VAL A 157 -9.17 10.20 -7.52
N VAL A 158 -8.94 9.24 -6.63
CA VAL A 158 -7.99 9.39 -5.52
C VAL A 158 -6.59 9.65 -6.06
N ARG A 159 -6.12 8.87 -7.03
CA ARG A 159 -4.81 9.07 -7.67
C ARG A 159 -4.67 10.42 -8.35
N ALA A 160 -5.71 10.87 -9.05
CA ALA A 160 -5.72 12.16 -9.72
C ALA A 160 -5.67 13.32 -8.71
N HIS A 161 -6.36 13.18 -7.57
CA HIS A 161 -6.31 14.14 -6.47
C HIS A 161 -4.92 14.19 -5.81
N GLU A 162 -4.34 13.04 -5.47
CA GLU A 162 -3.00 12.93 -4.85
C GLU A 162 -1.89 13.44 -5.79
N ALA A 163 -2.07 13.27 -7.10
CA ALA A 163 -1.17 13.81 -8.13
C ALA A 163 -1.38 15.32 -8.40
N GLY A 164 -2.35 15.96 -7.75
CA GLY A 164 -2.66 17.37 -7.95
C GLY A 164 -3.31 17.71 -9.30
N ILE A 165 -3.79 16.71 -10.05
CA ILE A 165 -4.45 16.90 -11.34
C ILE A 165 -5.87 17.45 -11.14
N ILE A 166 -6.56 16.97 -10.10
CA ILE A 166 -7.86 17.46 -9.68
C ILE A 166 -7.84 17.78 -8.19
N HIS A 167 -8.75 18.63 -7.75
CA HIS A 167 -8.96 18.88 -6.33
C HIS A 167 -10.36 18.45 -5.93
N PHE A 168 -10.47 17.44 -5.06
CA PHE A 168 -11.73 17.00 -4.48
C PHE A 168 -11.97 17.77 -3.19
N HIS A 169 -12.95 18.67 -3.20
CA HIS A 169 -13.31 19.54 -2.08
C HIS A 169 -14.07 18.77 -0.98
N ASP A 170 -13.98 19.27 0.24
CA ASP A 170 -14.80 18.88 1.39
C ASP A 170 -14.76 17.39 1.73
N SER A 171 -13.63 16.73 1.45
CA SER A 171 -13.42 15.34 1.81
C SER A 171 -13.45 15.10 3.33
N ASP A 172 -13.29 16.13 4.13
CA ASP A 172 -13.38 16.17 5.58
C ASP A 172 -14.81 16.36 6.12
N TYR A 173 -15.76 16.80 5.26
CA TYR A 173 -17.16 17.02 5.59
C TYR A 173 -18.11 16.03 4.88
N LEU A 174 -17.75 14.77 4.78
CA LEU A 174 -18.61 13.78 4.16
C LEU A 174 -19.90 13.59 4.94
N ASP A 175 -20.94 14.24 4.46
CA ASP A 175 -22.33 14.02 4.85
C ASP A 175 -23.02 13.14 3.79
N ARG A 176 -24.05 12.41 4.20
CA ARG A 176 -24.89 11.57 3.34
C ARG A 176 -25.56 12.36 2.20
N LYS A 177 -25.55 13.69 2.26
CA LYS A 177 -26.06 14.61 1.24
C LYS A 177 -25.03 15.03 0.20
N SER A 178 -23.75 14.79 0.46
CA SER A 178 -22.65 15.18 -0.44
C SER A 178 -22.34 14.13 -1.50
N VAL A 179 -23.05 13.01 -1.51
CA VAL A 179 -22.93 11.90 -2.48
C VAL A 179 -24.19 11.91 -3.36
N VAL A 180 -24.31 12.92 -4.21
CA VAL A 180 -25.27 12.95 -5.33
C VAL A 180 -24.52 13.24 -6.61
#